data_eeffafe1e7f0459b3cb68210f3584fee
#
_entry.id   eeffafe1e7f0459b3cb68210f3584fee
#
_cell.length_a   1.000
_cell.length_b   1.000
_cell.length_c   1.000
_cell.angle_alpha   90.00
_cell.angle_beta   90.00
_cell.angle_gamma   90.00
#
_symmetry.space_group_name_H-M   'P 1'
#
loop_
_entity.id
_entity.type
_entity.pdbx_description
1 polymer ?
#
loop_
_entity_poly.entity_id
_entity_poly.type
_entity_poly.pdbx_seq_one_letter_code
_entity_poly.pdbx_strand_id
1 'polypeptide(L)'
;MKWWPLYGVRKKLTEWKTYTSPVIVQPMDSRLFKRSLFIYIIDTGSSNALNFEITALEAPQYNTHRFGIYFTDSPRHADVLLVLGRPVEQMLDPLHETISQLPNPFGIVVLDDAPDDLPPADYSSLPNLMAVIRGVPSPSEILGLLLDLSRPKKLQK
;
A
#
# COMPACT_ATOMS: atom_id res chain seq x y z
N MET A 1 2.91 18.55 44.38
CA MET A 1 3.31 18.43 42.96
C MET A 1 2.29 17.58 42.25
N LYS A 2 1.44 18.18 41.39
CA LYS A 2 0.47 17.42 40.59
C LYS A 2 1.20 16.83 39.38
N TRP A 3 1.32 15.53 39.36
CA TRP A 3 1.80 14.81 38.15
C TRP A 3 0.87 15.13 36.99
N TRP A 4 1.42 15.78 35.98
CA TRP A 4 0.71 16.00 34.72
C TRP A 4 0.47 14.63 34.10
N PRO A 5 -0.79 14.25 33.85
CA PRO A 5 -1.03 12.92 33.35
C PRO A 5 -0.66 12.87 31.87
N LEU A 6 0.51 12.36 31.56
CA LEU A 6 0.92 11.88 30.22
C LEU A 6 -0.12 10.91 29.60
N TYR A 7 -1.02 10.38 30.42
CA TYR A 7 -2.14 9.52 30.02
C TYR A 7 -3.14 10.19 29.06
N GLY A 8 -3.39 11.50 29.20
CA GLY A 8 -4.33 12.21 28.33
C GLY A 8 -3.79 12.47 26.94
N VAL A 9 -2.49 12.67 26.80
CA VAL A 9 -1.82 12.88 25.53
C VAL A 9 -1.80 11.57 24.72
N ARG A 10 -1.57 10.44 25.39
CA ARG A 10 -1.50 9.13 24.73
C ARG A 10 -2.84 8.66 24.16
N LYS A 11 -3.97 8.98 24.82
CA LYS A 11 -5.32 8.63 24.35
C LYS A 11 -5.84 9.54 23.24
N LYS A 12 -5.42 10.81 23.19
CA LYS A 12 -5.85 11.76 22.18
C LYS A 12 -5.01 11.71 20.88
N LEU A 13 -3.78 11.21 20.97
CA LEU A 13 -2.88 11.09 19.80
C LEU A 13 -3.01 9.76 19.04
N THR A 14 -3.70 8.78 19.60
CA THR A 14 -3.97 7.50 18.97
C THR A 14 -5.48 7.30 18.89
N GLU A 15 -6.12 7.92 17.91
CA GLU A 15 -7.43 7.44 17.49
C GLU A 15 -7.25 6.05 16.86
N TRP A 16 -7.97 5.07 17.41
CA TRP A 16 -8.10 3.76 16.80
C TRP A 16 -9.06 3.90 15.63
N LYS A 17 -8.59 4.45 14.50
CA LYS A 17 -9.36 4.40 13.27
C LYS A 17 -9.36 2.96 12.78
N THR A 18 -10.55 2.41 12.59
CA THR A 18 -10.72 1.15 11.86
C THR A 18 -10.48 1.49 10.40
N TYR A 19 -9.32 1.11 9.87
CA TYR A 19 -9.03 1.27 8.46
C TYR A 19 -9.78 0.17 7.70
N THR A 20 -10.65 0.58 6.78
CA THR A 20 -11.40 -0.34 5.94
C THR A 20 -10.60 -0.60 4.67
N SER A 21 -10.30 -1.86 4.40
CA SER A 21 -9.61 -2.24 3.17
C SER A 21 -10.59 -2.31 2.01
N PRO A 22 -10.28 -1.69 0.87
CA PRO A 22 -10.97 -1.99 -0.36
C PRO A 22 -10.57 -3.37 -0.89
N VAL A 23 -11.24 -3.85 -1.90
CA VAL A 23 -11.25 -5.22 -2.41
C VAL A 23 -9.86 -5.86 -2.55
N ILE A 24 -9.59 -6.94 -1.82
CA ILE A 24 -8.43 -7.82 -2.04
C ILE A 24 -8.81 -8.85 -3.11
N VAL A 25 -8.07 -8.87 -4.20
CA VAL A 25 -8.37 -9.74 -5.35
C VAL A 25 -7.88 -11.17 -5.14
N GLN A 26 -6.78 -11.37 -4.43
CA GLN A 26 -6.27 -12.71 -4.09
C GLN A 26 -5.61 -12.74 -2.70
N PRO A 27 -5.93 -13.74 -1.86
CA PRO A 27 -5.19 -13.95 -0.62
C PRO A 27 -3.83 -14.58 -0.95
N MET A 28 -2.77 -13.81 -0.89
CA MET A 28 -1.42 -14.36 -0.88
C MET A 28 -1.13 -15.02 0.48
N ASP A 29 -0.23 -16.00 0.50
CA ASP A 29 0.14 -16.69 1.74
C ASP A 29 0.75 -15.68 2.73
N SER A 30 -0.08 -15.23 3.67
CA SER A 30 0.21 -14.19 4.65
C SER A 30 1.38 -14.53 5.61
N ARG A 31 1.99 -15.71 5.45
CA ARG A 31 3.17 -16.10 6.21
C ARG A 31 4.44 -15.34 5.79
N LEU A 32 4.41 -14.67 4.66
CA LEU A 32 5.57 -14.01 4.05
C LEU A 32 5.90 -12.66 4.70
N PHE A 33 4.91 -11.96 5.25
CA PHE A 33 5.06 -10.59 5.76
C PHE A 33 4.97 -10.49 7.30
N LYS A 34 5.58 -11.42 8.03
CA LYS A 34 5.34 -11.58 9.48
C LYS A 34 5.94 -10.51 10.38
N ARG A 35 6.91 -9.71 9.93
CA ARG A 35 7.65 -8.77 10.81
C ARG A 35 7.66 -7.34 10.32
N SER A 36 7.94 -7.15 9.05
CA SER A 36 8.01 -5.85 8.40
C SER A 36 7.58 -6.01 6.94
N LEU A 37 7.01 -4.95 6.38
CA LEU A 37 6.59 -4.88 4.99
C LEU A 37 7.38 -3.77 4.32
N PHE A 38 8.23 -4.12 3.36
CA PHE A 38 8.97 -3.16 2.56
C PHE A 38 8.24 -2.92 1.24
N ILE A 39 7.98 -1.66 0.93
CA ILE A 39 7.19 -1.24 -0.22
C ILE A 39 8.07 -0.42 -1.15
N TYR A 40 8.15 -0.83 -2.40
CA TYR A 40 8.68 -0.01 -3.47
C TYR A 40 7.54 0.61 -4.26
N ILE A 41 7.64 1.89 -4.57
CA ILE A 41 6.65 2.65 -5.32
C ILE A 41 7.16 2.90 -6.73
N ILE A 42 6.33 2.62 -7.73
CA ILE A 42 6.56 3.03 -9.10
C ILE A 42 5.38 3.85 -9.59
N ASP A 43 5.66 5.07 -10.07
CA ASP A 43 4.66 5.92 -10.72
C ASP A 43 4.62 5.58 -12.21
N THR A 44 3.47 5.10 -12.67
CA THR A 44 3.27 4.67 -14.06
C THR A 44 2.34 5.57 -14.85
N GLY A 45 1.97 6.71 -14.27
CA GLY A 45 1.09 7.70 -14.90
C GLY A 45 -0.01 8.18 -13.95
N SER A 46 0.32 8.29 -12.66
CA SER A 46 -0.63 8.75 -11.64
C SER A 46 -0.88 10.26 -11.69
N SER A 47 -2.00 10.67 -11.10
CA SER A 47 -2.28 12.09 -10.87
C SER A 47 -1.49 12.60 -9.65
N ASN A 48 -1.30 13.93 -9.59
CA ASN A 48 -0.71 14.56 -8.41
C ASN A 48 -1.54 14.31 -7.13
N ALA A 49 -2.86 14.13 -7.27
CA ALA A 49 -3.72 13.83 -6.12
C ALA A 49 -3.28 12.53 -5.44
N LEU A 50 -3.09 11.46 -6.22
CA LEU A 50 -2.64 10.18 -5.67
C LEU A 50 -1.23 10.27 -5.05
N ASN A 51 -0.32 11.01 -5.66
CA ASN A 51 1.02 11.24 -5.12
C ASN A 51 0.99 11.96 -3.76
N PHE A 52 0.07 12.92 -3.59
CA PHE A 52 -0.12 13.60 -2.30
C PHE A 52 -0.65 12.66 -1.22
N GLU A 53 -1.58 11.76 -1.56
CA GLU A 53 -2.12 10.79 -0.61
C GLU A 53 -1.05 9.77 -0.15
N ILE A 54 -0.17 9.36 -1.07
CA ILE A 54 0.99 8.51 -0.73
C ILE A 54 1.96 9.25 0.18
N THR A 55 2.31 10.50 -0.15
CA THR A 55 3.21 11.31 0.67
C THR A 55 2.64 11.54 2.07
N ALA A 56 1.32 11.69 2.19
CA ALA A 56 0.65 11.85 3.48
C ALA A 56 0.82 10.63 4.41
N LEU A 57 1.10 9.44 3.90
CA LEU A 57 1.37 8.24 4.71
C LEU A 57 2.62 8.39 5.59
N GLU A 58 3.57 9.22 5.20
CA GLU A 58 4.77 9.52 6.00
C GLU A 58 4.50 10.53 7.10
N ALA A 59 3.34 11.22 7.06
CA ALA A 59 2.97 12.19 8.07
C ALA A 59 2.82 11.56 9.46
N PRO A 60 3.11 12.30 10.55
CA PRO A 60 3.08 11.76 11.93
C PRO A 60 1.76 11.13 12.34
N GLN A 61 0.65 11.55 11.76
CA GLN A 61 -0.68 11.01 12.06
C GLN A 61 -0.88 9.58 11.55
N TYR A 62 -0.27 9.20 10.44
CA TYR A 62 -0.34 7.84 9.89
C TYR A 62 0.83 7.01 10.40
N ASN A 63 2.05 7.54 10.35
CA ASN A 63 3.28 6.94 10.86
C ASN A 63 3.37 5.43 10.57
N THR A 64 3.51 5.09 9.30
CA THR A 64 3.54 3.71 8.80
C THR A 64 4.59 2.84 9.49
N HIS A 65 5.71 3.43 9.91
CA HIS A 65 6.78 2.74 10.63
C HIS A 65 6.32 2.10 11.95
N ARG A 66 5.31 2.68 12.63
CA ARG A 66 4.73 2.09 13.85
C ARG A 66 4.09 0.73 13.61
N PHE A 67 3.70 0.50 12.36
CA PHE A 67 3.04 -0.73 11.94
C PHE A 67 4.01 -1.72 11.30
N GLY A 68 5.30 -1.36 11.21
CA GLY A 68 6.30 -2.17 10.53
C GLY A 68 6.23 -2.07 9.01
N ILE A 69 5.68 -0.97 8.48
CA ILE A 69 5.59 -0.69 7.05
C ILE A 69 6.63 0.36 6.70
N TYR A 70 7.49 0.05 5.74
CA TYR A 70 8.61 0.87 5.32
C TYR A 70 8.60 1.07 3.81
N PHE A 71 8.89 2.28 3.36
CA PHE A 71 9.16 2.55 1.95
C PHE A 71 10.64 2.37 1.66
N THR A 72 10.96 1.79 0.52
CA THR A 72 12.33 1.52 0.09
C THR A 72 12.59 2.13 -1.29
N ASP A 73 13.83 2.57 -1.52
CA ASP A 73 14.26 3.17 -2.78
C ASP A 73 14.75 2.13 -3.81
N SER A 74 14.69 0.84 -3.46
CA SER A 74 15.16 -0.23 -4.34
C SER A 74 14.14 -1.36 -4.43
N PRO A 75 13.74 -1.77 -5.65
CA PRO A 75 12.83 -2.89 -5.85
C PRO A 75 13.39 -4.20 -5.30
N ARG A 76 14.73 -4.35 -5.25
CA ARG A 76 15.39 -5.57 -4.76
C ARG A 76 15.22 -5.82 -3.27
N HIS A 77 14.73 -4.85 -2.53
CA HIS A 77 14.48 -4.95 -1.08
C HIS A 77 12.99 -4.87 -0.75
N ALA A 78 12.13 -4.85 -1.77
CA ALA A 78 10.70 -4.71 -1.57
C ALA A 78 10.00 -6.07 -1.50
N ASP A 79 9.03 -6.17 -0.58
CA ASP A 79 8.10 -7.29 -0.49
C ASP A 79 6.84 -7.01 -1.33
N VAL A 80 6.49 -5.73 -1.48
CA VAL A 80 5.32 -5.27 -2.25
C VAL A 80 5.73 -4.17 -3.21
N LEU A 81 5.29 -4.30 -4.46
CA LEU A 81 5.32 -3.26 -5.46
C LEU A 81 4.00 -2.51 -5.44
N LEU A 82 4.04 -1.22 -5.16
CA LEU A 82 2.91 -0.33 -5.25
C LEU A 82 2.98 0.45 -6.57
N VAL A 83 2.07 0.13 -7.48
CA VAL A 83 1.97 0.76 -8.81
C VAL A 83 0.99 1.90 -8.72
N LEU A 84 1.43 3.12 -9.00
CA LEU A 84 0.59 4.32 -8.98
C LEU A 84 0.15 4.68 -10.39
N GLY A 85 -1.14 4.88 -10.52
CA GLY A 85 -1.78 5.24 -11.77
C GLY A 85 -1.94 4.06 -12.74
N ARG A 86 -2.64 4.35 -13.81
CA ARG A 86 -2.77 3.41 -14.92
C ARG A 86 -1.49 3.44 -15.76
N PRO A 87 -0.80 2.30 -15.97
CA PRO A 87 0.42 2.29 -16.76
C PRO A 87 0.22 2.85 -18.16
N VAL A 88 0.96 3.90 -18.49
CA VAL A 88 1.05 4.44 -19.85
C VAL A 88 2.07 3.61 -20.64
N GLU A 89 1.95 3.62 -21.97
CA GLU A 89 2.77 2.78 -22.85
C GLU A 89 4.28 2.93 -22.60
N GLN A 90 4.75 4.16 -22.36
CA GLN A 90 6.16 4.44 -22.07
C GLN A 90 6.65 3.86 -20.74
N MET A 91 5.73 3.54 -19.83
CA MET A 91 6.05 3.00 -18.49
C MET A 91 5.92 1.49 -18.41
N LEU A 92 5.48 0.82 -19.48
CA LEU A 92 5.33 -0.65 -19.49
C LEU A 92 6.68 -1.35 -19.34
N ASP A 93 7.68 -0.95 -20.14
CA ASP A 93 9.02 -1.54 -20.07
C ASP A 93 9.71 -1.29 -18.72
N PRO A 94 9.73 -0.05 -18.16
CA PRO A 94 10.21 0.21 -16.81
C PRO A 94 9.46 -0.59 -15.72
N LEU A 95 8.15 -0.77 -15.85
CA LEU A 95 7.36 -1.57 -14.93
C LEU A 95 7.78 -3.05 -14.97
N HIS A 96 7.92 -3.63 -16.15
CA HIS A 96 8.37 -5.01 -16.34
C HIS A 96 9.80 -5.22 -15.78
N GLU A 97 10.70 -4.28 -16.06
CA GLU A 97 12.06 -4.32 -15.51
C GLU A 97 12.05 -4.25 -13.98
N THR A 98 11.22 -3.38 -13.39
CA THR A 98 11.05 -3.29 -11.95
C THR A 98 10.55 -4.61 -11.35
N ILE A 99 9.53 -5.22 -11.98
CA ILE A 99 8.98 -6.51 -11.54
C ILE A 99 10.04 -7.60 -11.58
N SER A 100 10.90 -7.61 -12.60
CA SER A 100 11.98 -8.60 -12.73
C SER A 100 13.02 -8.52 -11.62
N GLN A 101 13.16 -7.36 -10.98
CA GLN A 101 14.11 -7.11 -9.90
C GLN A 101 13.57 -7.44 -8.50
N LEU A 102 12.26 -7.67 -8.38
CA LEU A 102 11.65 -7.98 -7.08
C LEU A 102 12.09 -9.37 -6.59
N PRO A 103 12.44 -9.52 -5.29
CA PRO A 103 12.77 -10.80 -4.72
C PRO A 103 11.53 -11.65 -4.52
N ASN A 104 11.60 -12.94 -4.81
CA ASN A 104 10.52 -13.85 -4.46
C ASN A 104 10.54 -14.19 -2.96
N PRO A 105 9.38 -14.21 -2.30
CA PRO A 105 8.04 -13.91 -2.78
C PRO A 105 7.71 -12.42 -2.71
N PHE A 106 6.98 -11.90 -3.69
CA PHE A 106 6.52 -10.51 -3.72
C PHE A 106 5.04 -10.41 -4.08
N GLY A 107 4.43 -9.27 -3.81
CA GLY A 107 3.07 -8.94 -4.22
C GLY A 107 3.01 -7.62 -5.00
N ILE A 108 1.98 -7.45 -5.83
CA ILE A 108 1.72 -6.22 -6.55
C ILE A 108 0.37 -5.65 -6.12
N VAL A 109 0.35 -4.37 -5.83
CA VAL A 109 -0.85 -3.58 -5.58
C VAL A 109 -0.91 -2.45 -6.59
N VAL A 110 -2.08 -2.25 -7.21
CA VAL A 110 -2.30 -1.18 -8.18
C VAL A 110 -3.30 -0.18 -7.61
N LEU A 111 -2.94 1.09 -7.65
CA LEU A 111 -3.84 2.22 -7.38
C LEU A 111 -4.14 2.90 -8.71
N ASP A 112 -5.24 2.53 -9.36
CA ASP A 112 -5.67 3.04 -10.67
C ASP A 112 -6.55 4.27 -10.46
N ASP A 113 -5.96 5.46 -10.55
CA ASP A 113 -6.63 6.75 -10.40
C ASP A 113 -7.20 7.30 -11.72
N ALA A 114 -7.34 6.43 -12.72
CA ALA A 114 -7.97 6.82 -13.97
C ALA A 114 -9.42 7.31 -13.72
N PRO A 115 -9.88 8.29 -14.50
CA PRO A 115 -11.25 8.81 -14.41
C PRO A 115 -12.30 7.72 -14.53
N ASP A 116 -13.43 7.90 -13.84
CA ASP A 116 -14.51 6.89 -13.75
C ASP A 116 -15.20 6.62 -15.09
N ASP A 117 -15.09 7.52 -16.06
CA ASP A 117 -15.61 7.39 -17.42
C ASP A 117 -14.78 6.42 -18.28
N LEU A 118 -13.57 6.10 -17.87
CA LEU A 118 -12.74 5.10 -18.56
C LEU A 118 -13.11 3.67 -18.12
N PRO A 119 -13.10 2.72 -19.06
CA PRO A 119 -13.33 1.31 -18.71
C PRO A 119 -12.26 0.81 -17.75
N PRO A 120 -12.58 -0.19 -16.89
CA PRO A 120 -11.59 -0.85 -16.06
C PRO A 120 -10.42 -1.37 -16.91
N ALA A 121 -9.19 -1.10 -16.46
CA ALA A 121 -8.02 -1.72 -17.08
C ALA A 121 -7.91 -3.18 -16.66
N ASP A 122 -7.36 -4.00 -17.56
CA ASP A 122 -7.06 -5.40 -17.26
C ASP A 122 -5.63 -5.51 -16.73
N TYR A 123 -5.53 -5.85 -15.46
CA TYR A 123 -4.25 -6.08 -14.75
C TYR A 123 -3.92 -7.56 -14.58
N SER A 124 -4.66 -8.48 -15.24
CA SER A 124 -4.50 -9.92 -15.09
C SER A 124 -3.12 -10.44 -15.56
N SER A 125 -2.44 -9.66 -16.39
CA SER A 125 -1.08 -9.96 -16.86
C SER A 125 0.00 -9.73 -15.80
N LEU A 126 -0.31 -8.97 -14.73
CA LEU A 126 0.65 -8.71 -13.66
C LEU A 126 0.80 -9.94 -12.77
N PRO A 127 2.02 -10.43 -12.52
CA PRO A 127 2.23 -11.57 -11.64
C PRO A 127 1.93 -11.18 -10.19
N ASN A 128 1.43 -12.13 -9.39
CA ASN A 128 1.20 -11.94 -7.96
C ASN A 128 0.37 -10.68 -7.61
N LEU A 129 -0.60 -10.33 -8.46
CA LEU A 129 -1.50 -9.20 -8.21
C LEU A 129 -2.34 -9.47 -6.95
N MET A 130 -2.25 -8.61 -5.95
CA MET A 130 -2.92 -8.76 -4.65
C MET A 130 -4.18 -7.92 -4.54
N ALA A 131 -4.12 -6.68 -5.04
CA ALA A 131 -5.25 -5.76 -4.97
C ALA A 131 -5.18 -4.72 -6.10
N VAL A 132 -6.37 -4.27 -6.53
CA VAL A 132 -6.55 -3.11 -7.40
C VAL A 132 -7.56 -2.18 -6.74
N ILE A 133 -7.18 -0.93 -6.54
CA ILE A 133 -8.07 0.13 -6.06
C ILE A 133 -8.29 1.10 -7.20
N ARG A 134 -9.55 1.42 -7.49
CA ARG A 134 -9.91 2.46 -8.46
C ARG A 134 -10.21 3.77 -7.76
N GLY A 135 -9.83 4.86 -8.42
CA GLY A 135 -9.93 6.21 -7.91
C GLY A 135 -8.76 6.61 -7.04
N VAL A 136 -8.88 7.74 -6.35
CA VAL A 136 -7.86 8.26 -5.45
C VAL A 136 -8.24 7.87 -4.01
N PRO A 137 -7.69 6.76 -3.48
CA PRO A 137 -7.97 6.35 -2.10
C PRO A 137 -7.32 7.32 -1.11
N SER A 138 -8.01 7.56 0.00
CA SER A 138 -7.45 8.33 1.10
C SER A 138 -6.24 7.61 1.74
N PRO A 139 -5.33 8.33 2.44
CA PRO A 139 -4.20 7.71 3.13
C PRO A 139 -4.65 6.66 4.16
N SER A 140 -5.83 6.87 4.76
CA SER A 140 -6.44 5.92 5.70
C SER A 140 -6.79 4.59 5.04
N GLU A 141 -7.31 4.63 3.82
CA GLU A 141 -7.67 3.43 3.06
C GLU A 141 -6.43 2.70 2.55
N ILE A 142 -5.43 3.45 2.07
CA ILE A 142 -4.15 2.88 1.66
C ILE A 142 -3.47 2.19 2.85
N LEU A 143 -3.41 2.87 4.00
CA LEU A 143 -2.84 2.28 5.21
C LEU A 143 -3.63 1.04 5.65
N GLY A 144 -4.96 1.07 5.56
CA GLY A 144 -5.83 -0.07 5.85
C GLY A 144 -5.48 -1.29 5.00
N LEU A 145 -5.32 -1.08 3.69
CA LEU A 145 -4.90 -2.13 2.76
C LEU A 145 -3.53 -2.70 3.14
N LEU A 146 -2.54 -1.83 3.36
CA LEU A 146 -1.18 -2.25 3.70
C LEU A 146 -1.14 -3.03 5.03
N LEU A 147 -1.99 -2.65 5.99
CA LEU A 147 -2.13 -3.38 7.25
C LEU A 147 -2.77 -4.76 7.05
N ASP A 148 -3.75 -4.87 6.17
CA ASP A 148 -4.38 -6.16 5.84
C ASP A 148 -3.39 -7.10 5.14
N LEU A 149 -2.50 -6.56 4.30
CA LEU A 149 -1.41 -7.31 3.67
C LEU A 149 -0.36 -7.76 4.69
N SER A 150 -0.05 -6.92 5.68
CA SER A 150 0.95 -7.21 6.72
C SER A 150 0.48 -8.19 7.79
N ARG A 151 -0.85 -8.40 7.94
CA ARG A 151 -1.44 -9.24 8.99
C ARG A 151 -2.02 -10.51 8.40
N PRO A 152 -1.61 -11.69 8.88
CA PRO A 152 -2.26 -12.93 8.47
C PRO A 152 -3.72 -12.91 8.92
N LYS A 153 -4.66 -12.94 8.00
CA LYS A 153 -6.07 -13.21 8.34
C LYS A 153 -6.12 -14.56 9.04
N LYS A 154 -6.52 -14.57 10.32
CA LYS A 154 -6.93 -15.81 10.97
C LYS A 154 -8.10 -16.36 10.16
N LEU A 155 -7.88 -17.48 9.46
CA LEU A 155 -8.97 -18.25 8.88
C LEU A 155 -9.97 -18.49 10.01
N GLN A 156 -11.14 -17.87 9.93
CA GLN A 156 -12.27 -18.25 10.76
C GLN A 156 -12.62 -19.67 10.37
N LYS A 157 -12.40 -20.59 11.33
CA LYS A 157 -12.89 -21.96 11.26
C LYS A 157 -14.38 -21.97 11.51
#